data_b91d92e65962382500b9d109a527e8b5
#
_entry.id   b91d92e65962382500b9d109a527e8b5
#
_cell.length_a   1.000
_cell.length_b   1.000
_cell.length_c   1.000
_cell.angle_alpha   90.00
_cell.angle_beta   90.00
_cell.angle_gamma   90.00
#
_symmetry.space_group_name_H-M   'P 1'
#
loop_
_entity.id
_entity.type
_entity.pdbx_description
1 polymer ?
#
loop_
_entity_poly.entity_id
_entity_poly.type
_entity_poly.pdbx_seq_one_letter_code
_entity_poly.pdbx_strand_id
1 'polypeptide(L)'
;MRILYVEDNEDNVFMLKNRLARAGHTVIIATDGAQGVAMALSERPDMILMDLSLPVLDGWQATRQIKATPDTKHIPVIALTAHAMTGDREKALSAGCDDFDTKPVELPRLLAKIKELGERAGS
;
A
#
# COMPACT_ATOMS: atom_id res chain seq x y z
N MET A 1 -7.56 1.28 11.70
CA MET A 1 -6.15 0.84 11.72
C MET A 1 -5.23 1.94 11.19
N ARG A 2 -3.96 1.83 11.42
CA ARG A 2 -2.96 2.76 10.89
C ARG A 2 -2.52 2.26 9.52
N ILE A 3 -2.67 3.09 8.50
CA ILE A 3 -2.36 2.74 7.12
C ILE A 3 -1.26 3.67 6.60
N LEU A 4 -0.17 3.09 6.10
CA LEU A 4 0.85 3.83 5.37
C LEU A 4 0.46 3.86 3.89
N TYR A 5 0.25 5.05 3.35
CA TYR A 5 -0.07 5.22 1.93
C TYR A 5 1.15 5.84 1.24
N VAL A 6 1.73 5.11 0.31
CA VAL A 6 2.91 5.52 -0.45
C VAL A 6 2.47 5.99 -1.82
N GLU A 7 2.53 7.30 -2.05
CA GLU A 7 2.01 7.96 -3.25
C GLU A 7 2.70 9.31 -3.41
N ASP A 8 3.14 9.62 -4.62
CA ASP A 8 3.80 10.90 -4.93
C ASP A 8 2.85 11.98 -5.45
N ASN A 9 1.65 11.63 -5.89
CA ASN A 9 0.68 12.58 -6.44
C ASN A 9 -0.17 13.18 -5.32
N GLU A 10 -0.05 14.50 -5.12
CA GLU A 10 -0.74 15.21 -4.03
C GLU A 10 -2.26 15.10 -4.10
N ASP A 11 -2.84 15.13 -5.31
CA ASP A 11 -4.28 15.02 -5.47
C ASP A 11 -4.79 13.64 -5.06
N ASN A 12 -4.07 12.59 -5.45
CA ASN A 12 -4.40 11.22 -5.05
C ASN A 12 -4.29 11.05 -3.54
N VAL A 13 -3.23 11.60 -2.94
CA VAL A 13 -3.03 11.57 -1.48
C VAL A 13 -4.21 12.23 -0.78
N PHE A 14 -4.55 13.45 -1.20
CA PHE A 14 -5.62 14.23 -0.58
C PHE A 14 -6.96 13.47 -0.63
N MET A 15 -7.32 12.96 -1.81
CA MET A 15 -8.59 12.25 -1.99
C MET A 15 -8.67 10.99 -1.15
N LEU A 16 -7.69 10.12 -1.25
CA LEU A 16 -7.75 8.83 -0.59
C LEU A 16 -7.56 8.93 0.93
N LYS A 17 -6.64 9.80 1.36
CA LYS A 17 -6.42 10.04 2.79
C LYS A 17 -7.71 10.46 3.49
N ASN A 18 -8.44 11.42 2.89
CA ASN A 18 -9.69 11.91 3.48
C ASN A 18 -10.77 10.82 3.52
N ARG A 19 -10.88 10.04 2.45
CA ARG A 19 -11.86 8.95 2.40
C ARG A 19 -11.58 7.85 3.41
N LEU A 20 -10.31 7.48 3.57
CA LEU A 20 -9.91 6.48 4.55
C LEU A 20 -10.09 6.99 5.98
N ALA A 21 -9.80 8.26 6.22
CA ALA A 21 -10.03 8.88 7.53
C ALA A 21 -11.51 8.84 7.91
N ARG A 22 -12.40 9.11 6.96
CA ARG A 22 -13.85 9.02 7.19
C ARG A 22 -14.30 7.60 7.51
N ALA A 23 -13.57 6.60 7.01
CA ALA A 23 -13.87 5.20 7.31
C ALA A 23 -13.27 4.73 8.65
N GLY A 24 -12.64 5.64 9.39
CA GLY A 24 -12.11 5.35 10.72
C GLY A 24 -10.64 4.97 10.76
N HIS A 25 -9.91 5.12 9.66
CA HIS A 25 -8.49 4.78 9.61
C HIS A 25 -7.60 6.01 9.82
N THR A 26 -6.44 5.80 10.43
CA THR A 26 -5.38 6.81 10.53
C THR A 26 -4.41 6.59 9.37
N VAL A 27 -4.20 7.61 8.54
CA VAL A 27 -3.36 7.50 7.35
C VAL A 27 -2.08 8.31 7.53
N ILE A 28 -0.95 7.66 7.30
CA ILE A 28 0.36 8.32 7.24
C ILE A 28 0.87 8.23 5.80
N ILE A 29 1.60 9.24 5.36
CA ILE A 29 1.95 9.41 3.96
C ILE A 29 3.46 9.32 3.76
N ALA A 30 3.88 8.53 2.75
CA ALA A 30 5.22 8.56 2.19
C ALA A 30 5.10 9.00 0.73
N THR A 31 6.03 9.81 0.25
CA THR A 31 5.94 10.41 -1.08
C THR A 31 6.84 9.75 -2.13
N ASP A 32 7.65 8.78 -1.73
CA ASP A 32 8.43 7.95 -2.64
C ASP A 32 8.66 6.56 -2.03
N GLY A 33 9.20 5.65 -2.82
CA GLY A 33 9.40 4.27 -2.38
C GLY A 33 10.44 4.13 -1.26
N ALA A 34 11.49 4.94 -1.28
CA ALA A 34 12.51 4.90 -0.23
C ALA A 34 11.94 5.37 1.11
N GLN A 35 11.15 6.45 1.10
CA GLN A 35 10.40 6.89 2.27
C GLN A 35 9.44 5.82 2.77
N GLY A 36 8.74 5.15 1.84
CA GLY A 36 7.82 4.07 2.17
C GLY A 36 8.49 2.95 2.94
N VAL A 37 9.66 2.50 2.48
CA VAL A 37 10.43 1.47 3.17
C VAL A 37 10.86 1.94 4.56
N ALA A 38 11.41 3.15 4.65
CA ALA A 38 11.86 3.70 5.93
C ALA A 38 10.71 3.86 6.93
N MET A 39 9.56 4.37 6.48
CA MET A 39 8.40 4.57 7.34
C MET A 39 7.71 3.27 7.72
N ALA A 40 7.74 2.25 6.87
CA ALA A 40 7.24 0.93 7.24
C ALA A 40 7.99 0.41 8.46
N LEU A 41 9.29 0.63 8.51
CA LEU A 41 10.12 0.20 9.65
C LEU A 41 9.93 1.09 10.87
N SER A 42 9.93 2.41 10.70
CA SER A 42 9.87 3.36 11.84
C SER A 42 8.46 3.49 12.43
N GLU A 43 7.42 3.47 11.61
CA GLU A 43 6.04 3.69 12.03
C GLU A 43 5.27 2.39 12.29
N ARG A 44 5.72 1.31 11.72
CA ARG A 44 5.09 -0.03 11.86
C ARG A 44 3.57 0.01 11.65
N PRO A 45 3.11 0.42 10.45
CA PRO A 45 1.68 0.51 10.19
C PRO A 45 1.03 -0.88 10.20
N ASP A 46 -0.29 -0.89 10.31
CA ASP A 46 -1.06 -2.13 10.23
C ASP A 46 -1.23 -2.61 8.78
N MET A 47 -1.13 -1.69 7.84
CA MET A 47 -1.30 -1.97 6.40
C MET A 47 -0.56 -0.94 5.57
N ILE A 48 -0.14 -1.34 4.37
CA ILE A 48 0.52 -0.46 3.40
C ILE A 48 -0.27 -0.47 2.10
N LEU A 49 -0.60 0.73 1.61
CA LEU A 49 -1.11 0.93 0.25
C LEU A 49 0.06 1.47 -0.57
N MET A 50 0.48 0.71 -1.58
CA MET A 50 1.70 1.00 -2.33
C MET A 50 1.38 1.31 -3.78
N ASP A 51 1.59 2.57 -4.20
CA ASP A 51 1.56 2.91 -5.62
C ASP A 51 2.76 2.26 -6.31
N LEU A 52 2.54 1.68 -7.48
CA LEU A 52 3.60 1.01 -8.22
C LEU A 52 4.46 1.96 -9.04
N SER A 53 3.95 3.15 -9.39
CA SER A 53 4.64 4.14 -10.23
C SER A 53 5.26 5.26 -9.39
N LEU A 54 6.24 4.92 -8.55
CA LEU A 54 6.86 5.87 -7.63
C LEU A 54 8.22 6.35 -8.12
N PRO A 55 8.63 7.59 -7.76
CA PRO A 55 9.99 8.05 -8.00
C PRO A 55 10.97 7.43 -6.99
N VAL A 56 12.28 7.57 -7.27
CA VAL A 56 13.41 7.14 -6.46
C VAL A 56 13.49 5.61 -6.36
N LEU A 57 12.52 4.97 -5.75
CA LEU A 57 12.41 3.53 -5.62
C LEU A 57 10.95 3.17 -5.96
N ASP A 58 10.74 2.40 -7.02
CA ASP A 58 9.38 2.07 -7.45
C ASP A 58 8.68 1.13 -6.46
N GLY A 59 7.36 1.00 -6.61
CA GLY A 59 6.55 0.22 -5.67
C GLY A 59 6.90 -1.27 -5.64
N TRP A 60 7.39 -1.83 -6.74
CA TRP A 60 7.83 -3.24 -6.80
C TRP A 60 9.04 -3.46 -5.90
N GLN A 61 10.05 -2.61 -6.06
CA GLN A 61 11.30 -2.70 -5.29
C GLN A 61 11.05 -2.38 -3.82
N ALA A 62 10.23 -1.37 -3.54
CA ALA A 62 9.87 -1.02 -2.16
C ALA A 62 9.18 -2.20 -1.46
N THR A 63 8.22 -2.84 -2.13
CA THR A 63 7.54 -4.00 -1.59
C THR A 63 8.51 -5.15 -1.31
N ARG A 64 9.42 -5.43 -2.25
CA ARG A 64 10.42 -6.49 -2.03
C ARG A 64 11.27 -6.22 -0.81
N GLN A 65 11.70 -4.98 -0.61
CA GLN A 65 12.50 -4.61 0.55
C GLN A 65 11.72 -4.76 1.86
N ILE A 66 10.46 -4.32 1.87
CA ILE A 66 9.58 -4.46 3.03
C ILE A 66 9.39 -5.94 3.38
N LYS A 67 9.13 -6.77 2.38
CA LYS A 67 8.90 -8.20 2.58
C LYS A 67 10.17 -8.99 2.88
N ALA A 68 11.34 -8.46 2.54
CA ALA A 68 12.62 -9.06 2.86
C ALA A 68 13.14 -8.69 4.27
N THR A 69 12.53 -7.69 4.91
CA THR A 69 12.96 -7.22 6.24
C THR A 69 12.14 -7.91 7.33
N PRO A 70 12.78 -8.62 8.28
CA PRO A 70 12.03 -9.37 9.29
C PRO A 70 11.02 -8.54 10.09
N ASP A 71 11.34 -7.28 10.39
CA ASP A 71 10.48 -6.41 11.19
C ASP A 71 9.24 -5.91 10.44
N THR A 72 9.23 -5.97 9.10
CA THR A 72 8.15 -5.43 8.29
C THR A 72 7.47 -6.46 7.37
N LYS A 73 8.06 -7.65 7.22
CA LYS A 73 7.55 -8.67 6.27
C LYS A 73 6.12 -9.11 6.55
N HIS A 74 5.65 -8.99 7.78
CA HIS A 74 4.30 -9.39 8.19
C HIS A 74 3.24 -8.34 7.85
N ILE A 75 3.64 -7.12 7.50
CA ILE A 75 2.70 -6.03 7.21
C ILE A 75 2.04 -6.28 5.86
N PRO A 76 0.70 -6.36 5.77
CA PRO A 76 0.02 -6.55 4.50
C PRO A 76 0.26 -5.37 3.55
N VAL A 77 0.52 -5.65 2.28
CA VAL A 77 0.74 -4.64 1.24
C VAL A 77 -0.29 -4.83 0.14
N ILE A 78 -1.06 -3.79 -0.15
CA ILE A 78 -1.96 -3.74 -1.30
C ILE A 78 -1.31 -2.85 -2.35
N ALA A 79 -1.00 -3.41 -3.51
CA ALA A 79 -0.46 -2.65 -4.64
C ALA A 79 -1.56 -1.89 -5.35
N LEU A 80 -1.30 -0.62 -5.70
CA LEU A 80 -2.22 0.21 -6.48
C LEU A 80 -1.56 0.55 -7.80
N THR A 81 -2.25 0.32 -8.92
CA THR A 81 -1.73 0.61 -10.26
C THR A 81 -2.74 1.33 -11.12
N ALA A 82 -2.26 2.24 -11.99
CA ALA A 82 -3.08 2.88 -13.02
C ALA A 82 -3.29 1.95 -14.23
N HIS A 83 -2.54 0.86 -14.30
CA HIS A 83 -2.54 -0.05 -15.44
C HIS A 83 -3.01 -1.43 -15.02
N ALA A 84 -4.24 -1.79 -15.38
CA ALA A 84 -4.80 -3.11 -15.10
C ALA A 84 -4.46 -4.10 -16.22
N MET A 85 -3.22 -4.08 -16.71
CA MET A 85 -2.80 -4.98 -17.78
C MET A 85 -2.51 -6.37 -17.24
N THR A 86 -2.74 -7.36 -18.08
CA THR A 86 -2.38 -8.75 -17.80
C THR A 86 -0.89 -8.82 -17.45
N GLY A 87 -0.57 -9.38 -16.31
CA GLY A 87 0.80 -9.49 -15.81
C GLY A 87 1.15 -8.52 -14.69
N ASP A 88 0.51 -7.36 -14.58
CA ASP A 88 0.77 -6.43 -13.49
C ASP A 88 0.38 -7.02 -12.13
N ARG A 89 -0.75 -7.71 -12.08
CA ARG A 89 -1.17 -8.40 -10.87
C ARG A 89 -0.17 -9.48 -10.46
N GLU A 90 0.31 -10.26 -11.43
CA GLU A 90 1.27 -11.33 -11.18
C GLU A 90 2.61 -10.77 -10.70
N LYS A 91 3.05 -9.64 -11.29
CA LYS A 91 4.25 -8.95 -10.83
C LYS A 91 4.11 -8.45 -9.40
N ALA A 92 2.95 -7.86 -9.06
CA ALA A 92 2.69 -7.38 -7.71
C ALA A 92 2.78 -8.52 -6.71
N LEU A 93 2.11 -9.63 -6.99
CA LEU A 93 2.13 -10.80 -6.12
C LEU A 93 3.52 -11.41 -6.03
N SER A 94 4.26 -11.46 -7.16
CA SER A 94 5.65 -11.96 -7.17
C SER A 94 6.59 -11.07 -6.37
N ALA A 95 6.32 -9.77 -6.28
CA ALA A 95 7.10 -8.85 -5.44
C ALA A 95 6.78 -9.00 -3.95
N GLY A 96 5.72 -9.74 -3.61
CA GLY A 96 5.31 -9.99 -2.25
C GLY A 96 4.08 -9.22 -1.78
N CYS A 97 3.39 -8.51 -2.69
CA CYS A 97 2.13 -7.85 -2.35
C CYS A 97 1.08 -8.90 -1.97
N ASP A 98 0.29 -8.58 -0.95
CA ASP A 98 -0.76 -9.49 -0.47
C ASP A 98 -2.04 -9.36 -1.28
N ASP A 99 -2.27 -8.20 -1.89
CA ASP A 99 -3.39 -7.97 -2.79
C ASP A 99 -3.03 -6.85 -3.77
N PHE A 100 -3.94 -6.56 -4.67
CA PHE A 100 -3.74 -5.65 -5.79
C PHE A 100 -5.05 -4.94 -6.10
N ASP A 101 -5.00 -3.67 -6.43
CA ASP A 101 -6.17 -2.93 -6.89
C ASP A 101 -5.76 -1.93 -7.98
N THR A 102 -6.75 -1.43 -8.69
CA THR A 102 -6.54 -0.54 -9.83
C THR A 102 -7.00 0.88 -9.51
N LYS A 103 -6.36 1.85 -10.16
CA LYS A 103 -6.80 3.25 -10.15
C LYS A 103 -7.70 3.51 -11.36
N PRO A 104 -8.71 4.35 -11.25
CA PRO A 104 -9.10 5.10 -10.05
C PRO A 104 -9.63 4.16 -8.96
N VAL A 105 -9.36 4.52 -7.71
CA VAL A 105 -9.75 3.70 -6.57
C VAL A 105 -11.26 3.69 -6.41
N GLU A 106 -11.84 2.48 -6.33
CA GLU A 106 -13.22 2.30 -5.91
C GLU A 106 -13.24 2.00 -4.43
N LEU A 107 -13.67 2.96 -3.64
CA LEU A 107 -13.53 2.90 -2.19
C LEU A 107 -14.17 1.67 -1.55
N PRO A 108 -15.42 1.26 -1.88
CA PRO A 108 -16.01 0.08 -1.27
C PRO A 108 -15.16 -1.19 -1.50
N ARG A 109 -14.62 -1.35 -2.71
CA ARG A 109 -13.76 -2.49 -3.04
C ARG A 109 -12.45 -2.44 -2.26
N LEU A 110 -11.81 -1.27 -2.18
CA LEU A 110 -10.56 -1.12 -1.44
C LEU A 110 -10.77 -1.36 0.04
N LEU A 111 -11.84 -0.81 0.63
CA LEU A 111 -12.16 -1.01 2.04
C LEU A 111 -12.40 -2.49 2.37
N ALA A 112 -13.05 -3.23 1.47
CA ALA A 112 -13.26 -4.66 1.64
C ALA A 112 -11.93 -5.42 1.68
N LYS A 113 -10.98 -5.06 0.81
CA LYS A 113 -9.65 -5.67 0.80
C LYS A 113 -8.85 -5.34 2.05
N ILE A 114 -8.92 -4.09 2.50
CA ILE A 114 -8.26 -3.63 3.73
C ILE A 114 -8.80 -4.43 4.92
N LYS A 115 -10.10 -4.56 5.02
CA LYS A 115 -10.74 -5.31 6.10
C LYS A 115 -10.31 -6.77 6.09
N GLU A 116 -10.37 -7.41 4.93
CA GLU A 116 -10.00 -8.82 4.79
C GLU A 116 -8.55 -9.08 5.21
N LEU A 117 -7.62 -8.29 4.70
CA LEU A 117 -6.21 -8.45 5.04
C LEU A 117 -5.92 -8.09 6.48
N GLY A 118 -6.59 -7.08 7.02
CA GLY A 118 -6.44 -6.70 8.42
C GLY A 118 -6.89 -7.80 9.36
N GLU A 119 -7.97 -8.48 9.04
CA GLU A 119 -8.48 -9.61 9.82
C GLU A 119 -7.51 -10.80 9.78
N ARG A 120 -6.93 -11.09 8.62
CA ARG A 120 -5.93 -12.15 8.48
C ARG A 120 -4.68 -11.85 9.30
N ALA A 121 -4.19 -10.62 9.24
CA ALA A 121 -2.98 -10.21 9.95
C ALA A 121 -3.18 -10.19 11.46
N GLY A 122 -4.41 -9.93 11.92
CA GLY A 122 -4.75 -9.88 13.33
C GLY A 122 -5.09 -11.22 13.96
N SER A 123 -5.14 -12.29 13.17
CA SER A 123 -5.52 -13.62 13.68
C SER A 123 -4.31 -14.47 14.07
#